data_50232d0eea3eb53a20d46a334b7969f4
#
_entry.id   50232d0eea3eb53a20d46a334b7969f4
#
_cell.length_a   1.000
_cell.length_b   1.000
_cell.length_c   1.000
_cell.angle_alpha   90.00
_cell.angle_beta   90.00
_cell.angle_gamma   90.00
#
_symmetry.space_group_name_H-M   'P 1'
#
loop_
_entity.id
_entity.type
_entity.pdbx_description
1 polymer ?
#
loop_
_entity_poly.entity_id
_entity_poly.type
_entity_poly.pdbx_seq_one_letter_code
_entity_poly.pdbx_strand_id
1 'polypeptide(L)'
;VHGHYPSVPMQPAARLTDLHVCPMVTGVVPHVGGPIVSPGAPTVLIGGLPAARLGDMAVCVGPPDSIVAGAPTVLIAGQPAARLGDSTAHCGVITLGCFTVLIG
;
A
#
# COMPACT_ATOMS: atom_id res chain seq x y z
N VAL A 1 30.56 5.75 9.68
CA VAL A 1 30.17 5.30 9.41
C VAL A 1 30.06 5.04 9.26
N HIS A 2 30.21 5.37 9.39
CA HIS A 2 29.81 4.96 9.30
C HIS A 2 29.48 4.23 8.79
N GLY A 3 29.48 3.81 9.61
CA GLY A 3 28.95 2.84 8.74
C GLY A 3 28.03 3.44 7.70
N HIS A 4 28.23 3.09 6.58
CA HIS A 4 27.42 3.62 5.54
C HIS A 4 26.34 2.61 5.21
N TYR A 5 25.12 2.90 5.59
CA TYR A 5 23.98 2.08 5.22
C TYR A 5 23.40 2.59 3.92
N PRO A 6 23.06 1.70 2.98
CA PRO A 6 22.25 2.14 1.86
C PRO A 6 20.99 2.77 2.42
N SER A 7 20.70 4.00 2.04
CA SER A 7 19.48 4.65 2.46
C SER A 7 18.29 3.87 1.92
N VAL A 8 17.41 3.46 2.82
CA VAL A 8 16.12 2.93 2.40
C VAL A 8 15.33 4.10 1.86
N PRO A 9 14.89 4.08 0.59
CA PRO A 9 14.12 5.18 0.05
C PRO A 9 12.85 5.39 0.88
N MET A 10 12.60 6.62 1.28
CA MET A 10 11.33 6.97 1.87
C MET A 10 10.27 7.04 0.78
N GLN A 11 9.13 6.42 1.03
CA GLN A 11 8.06 6.33 0.06
C GLN A 11 6.82 7.05 0.56
N PRO A 12 6.03 7.67 -0.33
CA PRO A 12 4.76 8.27 0.05
C PRO A 12 3.84 7.28 0.74
N ALA A 13 3.25 7.70 1.85
CA ALA A 13 2.32 6.87 2.61
C ALA A 13 1.06 6.58 1.81
N ALA A 14 0.61 5.33 1.80
CA ALA A 14 -0.63 4.94 1.13
C ALA A 14 -1.83 5.13 2.04
N ARG A 15 -2.98 5.39 1.43
CA ARG A 15 -4.23 5.69 2.13
C ARG A 15 -5.36 4.93 1.47
N LEU A 16 -6.50 4.82 2.16
CA LEU A 16 -7.72 4.38 1.50
C LEU A 16 -7.99 5.30 0.31
N THR A 17 -8.47 4.72 -0.76
CA THR A 17 -8.71 5.30 -2.09
C THR A 17 -7.48 5.45 -2.97
N ASP A 18 -6.26 5.29 -2.43
CA ASP A 18 -5.07 5.25 -3.29
C ASP A 18 -5.12 4.00 -4.17
N LEU A 19 -4.57 4.13 -5.37
CA LEU A 19 -4.68 3.10 -6.39
C LEU A 19 -3.52 2.11 -6.33
N HIS A 20 -3.81 0.87 -6.72
CA HIS A 20 -2.79 -0.11 -7.04
C HIS A 20 -3.01 -0.64 -8.45
N VAL A 21 -1.96 -1.16 -9.08
CA VAL A 21 -2.05 -1.90 -10.33
C VAL A 21 -1.95 -3.39 -10.04
N CYS A 22 -2.64 -4.19 -10.83
CA CYS A 22 -2.63 -5.64 -10.69
C CYS A 22 -2.40 -6.25 -12.06
N PRO A 23 -1.26 -6.94 -12.28
CA PRO A 23 -0.94 -7.52 -13.59
C PRO A 23 -1.60 -8.88 -13.81
N MET A 24 -2.29 -9.42 -12.82
CA MET A 24 -2.89 -10.75 -12.89
C MET A 24 -4.02 -10.79 -13.90
N VAL A 25 -4.20 -11.95 -14.50
CA VAL A 25 -5.28 -12.23 -15.45
C VAL A 25 -5.97 -13.51 -15.02
N THR A 26 -7.29 -13.48 -14.93
CA THR A 26 -8.11 -14.68 -14.70
C THR A 26 -8.75 -15.08 -16.00
N GLY A 27 -8.28 -16.19 -16.60
CA GLY A 27 -8.68 -16.56 -17.94
C GLY A 27 -8.24 -15.50 -18.95
N VAL A 28 -9.18 -14.78 -19.56
CA VAL A 28 -8.92 -13.68 -20.49
C VAL A 28 -9.24 -12.30 -19.88
N VAL A 29 -9.62 -12.26 -18.59
CA VAL A 29 -10.04 -11.03 -17.92
C VAL A 29 -8.89 -10.47 -17.10
N PRO A 30 -8.29 -9.33 -17.49
CA PRO A 30 -7.24 -8.71 -16.70
C PRO A 30 -7.82 -8.09 -15.42
N HIS A 31 -7.05 -8.17 -14.33
CA HIS A 31 -7.46 -7.60 -13.06
C HIS A 31 -7.33 -6.08 -13.03
N VAL A 32 -6.37 -5.52 -13.72
CA VAL A 32 -6.08 -4.09 -13.89
C VAL A 32 -5.63 -3.41 -12.59
N GLY A 33 -6.40 -3.50 -11.52
CA GLY A 33 -6.15 -2.86 -10.24
C GLY A 33 -7.36 -2.05 -9.78
N GLY A 34 -7.16 -1.20 -8.78
CA GLY A 34 -8.21 -0.36 -8.24
C GLY A 34 -7.81 0.27 -6.91
N PRO A 35 -8.74 0.92 -6.21
CA PRO A 35 -8.45 1.59 -4.96
C PRO A 35 -8.31 0.63 -3.78
N ILE A 36 -7.53 1.06 -2.79
CA ILE A 36 -7.50 0.43 -1.47
C ILE A 36 -8.79 0.83 -0.76
N VAL A 37 -9.53 -0.13 -0.19
CA VAL A 37 -10.89 0.14 0.28
C VAL A 37 -11.12 -0.09 1.76
N SER A 38 -10.46 -1.04 2.40
CA SER A 38 -10.72 -1.34 3.82
C SER A 38 -9.73 -2.33 4.40
N PRO A 39 -9.63 -2.41 5.73
CA PRO A 39 -10.29 -1.54 6.68
C PRO A 39 -9.61 -0.20 6.87
N GLY A 40 -8.29 -0.08 6.62
CA GLY A 40 -7.52 1.11 6.94
C GLY A 40 -7.48 1.41 8.44
N ALA A 41 -6.84 2.50 8.81
CA ALA A 41 -6.77 2.97 10.18
C ALA A 41 -7.55 4.28 10.32
N PRO A 42 -8.81 4.25 10.73
CA PRO A 42 -9.64 5.47 10.76
C PRO A 42 -9.16 6.50 11.79
N THR A 43 -8.34 6.08 12.75
CA THR A 43 -7.78 7.00 13.74
C THR A 43 -6.47 7.65 13.30
N VAL A 44 -5.93 7.26 12.15
CA VAL A 44 -4.69 7.82 11.60
C VAL A 44 -4.99 8.35 10.20
N LEU A 45 -5.07 9.67 10.07
CA LEU A 45 -5.36 10.29 8.79
C LEU A 45 -4.07 10.79 8.15
N ILE A 46 -3.91 10.47 6.88
CA ILE A 46 -2.79 10.92 6.06
C ILE A 46 -3.39 11.69 4.89
N GLY A 47 -3.11 12.98 4.85
CA GLY A 47 -3.74 13.84 3.84
C GLY A 47 -5.27 13.82 3.92
N GLY A 48 -5.83 13.66 5.13
CA GLY A 48 -7.27 13.65 5.35
C GLY A 48 -7.96 12.31 5.11
N LEU A 49 -7.21 11.26 4.74
CA LEU A 49 -7.76 9.93 4.46
C LEU A 49 -7.19 8.89 5.43
N PRO A 50 -7.97 7.87 5.80
CA PRO A 50 -7.46 6.80 6.67
C PRO A 50 -6.21 6.15 6.07
N ALA A 51 -5.20 5.93 6.91
CA ALA A 51 -3.96 5.30 6.49
C ALA A 51 -4.21 3.85 6.07
N ALA A 52 -3.51 3.41 5.01
CA ALA A 52 -3.52 2.01 4.59
C ALA A 52 -2.37 1.27 5.26
N ARG A 53 -2.56 -0.04 5.48
CA ARG A 53 -1.61 -0.89 6.19
C ARG A 53 -1.52 -2.25 5.52
N LEU A 54 -0.48 -3.00 5.88
CA LEU A 54 -0.38 -4.40 5.50
C LEU A 54 -1.66 -5.14 5.91
N GLY A 55 -2.21 -5.92 5.02
CA GLY A 55 -3.46 -6.66 5.24
C GLY A 55 -4.71 -5.96 4.76
N ASP A 56 -4.64 -4.67 4.44
CA ASP A 56 -5.80 -3.96 3.92
C ASP A 56 -6.14 -4.44 2.51
N MET A 57 -7.43 -4.37 2.18
CA MET A 57 -7.95 -4.90 0.93
C MET A 57 -8.00 -3.83 -0.14
N ALA A 58 -7.78 -4.26 -1.38
CA ALA A 58 -7.88 -3.41 -2.54
C ALA A 58 -8.80 -4.04 -3.58
N VAL A 59 -9.52 -3.19 -4.31
CA VAL A 59 -10.42 -3.65 -5.36
C VAL A 59 -9.60 -4.17 -6.54
N CYS A 60 -9.98 -5.35 -7.02
CA CYS A 60 -9.40 -5.95 -8.20
C CYS A 60 -10.52 -6.67 -8.95
N VAL A 61 -10.42 -6.76 -10.26
CA VAL A 61 -11.40 -7.54 -11.02
C VAL A 61 -11.21 -9.02 -10.67
N GLY A 62 -12.30 -9.66 -10.25
CA GLY A 62 -12.25 -11.02 -9.69
C GLY A 62 -12.10 -10.97 -8.16
N PRO A 63 -11.30 -11.86 -7.53
CA PRO A 63 -11.15 -11.83 -6.08
C PRO A 63 -10.43 -10.56 -5.63
N PRO A 64 -10.77 -10.04 -4.42
CA PRO A 64 -10.09 -8.85 -3.91
C PRO A 64 -8.61 -9.12 -3.72
N ASP A 65 -7.81 -8.07 -3.92
CA ASP A 65 -6.39 -8.09 -3.63
C ASP A 65 -6.15 -7.63 -2.19
N SER A 66 -4.96 -7.87 -1.67
CA SER A 66 -4.58 -7.41 -0.33
C SER A 66 -3.15 -6.93 -0.33
N ILE A 67 -2.86 -5.96 0.55
CA ILE A 67 -1.51 -5.43 0.72
C ILE A 67 -0.70 -6.45 1.53
N VAL A 68 0.44 -6.89 0.98
CA VAL A 68 1.29 -7.92 1.62
C VAL A 68 2.67 -7.41 2.02
N ALA A 69 2.97 -6.15 1.79
CA ALA A 69 4.22 -5.51 2.20
C ALA A 69 3.93 -4.15 2.84
N GLY A 70 4.80 -3.73 3.75
CA GLY A 70 4.68 -2.46 4.41
C GLY A 70 5.99 -2.10 5.11
N ALA A 71 6.05 -0.93 5.72
CA ALA A 71 7.22 -0.45 6.43
C ALA A 71 7.40 -1.24 7.73
N PRO A 72 8.48 -2.02 7.88
CA PRO A 72 8.64 -2.89 9.05
C PRO A 72 8.87 -2.12 10.35
N THR A 73 9.30 -0.87 10.26
CA THR A 73 9.60 -0.04 11.43
C THR A 73 8.51 0.98 11.75
N VAL A 74 7.47 1.07 10.94
CA VAL A 74 6.37 2.04 11.15
C VAL A 74 5.06 1.27 11.23
N LEU A 75 4.51 1.21 12.43
CA LEU A 75 3.22 0.53 12.66
C LEU A 75 2.11 1.56 12.78
N ILE A 76 1.01 1.30 12.11
CA ILE A 76 -0.21 2.08 12.19
C ILE A 76 -1.31 1.14 12.67
N ALA A 77 -1.85 1.41 13.84
CA ALA A 77 -2.84 0.55 14.49
C ALA A 77 -2.38 -0.92 14.53
N GLY A 78 -1.10 -1.14 14.82
CA GLY A 78 -0.52 -2.46 15.01
C GLY A 78 -0.09 -3.18 13.74
N GLN A 79 -0.24 -2.57 12.57
CA GLN A 79 0.16 -3.17 11.29
C GLN A 79 1.19 -2.30 10.58
N PRO A 80 2.15 -2.91 9.84
CA PRO A 80 3.09 -2.14 9.05
C PRO A 80 2.39 -1.17 8.10
N ALA A 81 2.86 0.07 8.07
CA ALA A 81 2.29 1.10 7.21
C ALA A 81 2.52 0.77 5.74
N ALA A 82 1.48 0.89 4.92
CA ALA A 82 1.59 0.70 3.48
C ALA A 82 2.12 1.96 2.80
N ARG A 83 2.86 1.75 1.72
CA ARG A 83 3.54 2.84 0.99
C ARG A 83 3.39 2.63 -0.50
N LEU A 84 3.54 3.72 -1.25
CA LEU A 84 3.70 3.63 -2.70
C LEU A 84 4.85 2.66 -3.02
N GLY A 85 4.61 1.74 -3.93
CA GLY A 85 5.58 0.70 -4.30
C GLY A 85 5.46 -0.60 -3.52
N ASP A 86 4.68 -0.64 -2.44
CA ASP A 86 4.47 -1.88 -1.69
C ASP A 86 3.63 -2.87 -2.49
N SER A 87 3.95 -4.15 -2.31
CA SER A 87 3.37 -5.24 -3.10
C SER A 87 2.01 -5.67 -2.59
N THR A 88 1.21 -6.20 -3.52
CA THR A 88 -0.06 -6.82 -3.22
C THR A 88 -0.02 -8.32 -3.53
N ALA A 89 -1.00 -9.07 -2.99
CA ALA A 89 -1.05 -10.53 -3.11
C ALA A 89 -1.14 -11.01 -4.56
N HIS A 90 -1.73 -10.22 -5.44
CA HIS A 90 -1.84 -10.54 -6.88
C HIS A 90 -0.61 -10.09 -7.67
N CYS A 91 0.54 -9.91 -7.03
CA CYS A 91 1.79 -9.45 -7.66
C CYS A 91 1.69 -8.02 -8.21
N GLY A 92 0.78 -7.23 -7.69
CA GLY A 92 0.64 -5.82 -8.02
C GLY A 92 1.44 -4.93 -7.11
N VAL A 93 1.35 -3.62 -7.34
CA VAL A 93 2.01 -2.60 -6.52
C VAL A 93 1.09 -1.40 -6.33
N ILE A 94 1.24 -0.75 -5.17
CA ILE A 94 0.56 0.52 -4.89
C ILE A 94 1.22 1.62 -5.73
N THR A 95 0.43 2.40 -6.43
CA THR A 95 0.94 3.41 -7.38
C THR A 95 0.65 4.85 -6.98
N LEU A 96 -0.13 5.08 -5.94
CA LEU A 96 -0.41 6.41 -5.41
C LEU A 96 -0.13 6.45 -3.91
N GLY A 97 0.17 7.64 -3.42
CA GLY A 97 0.38 7.89 -2.02
C GLY A 97 0.41 9.38 -1.73
N CYS A 98 0.52 9.75 -0.46
CA CYS A 98 0.58 11.13 -0.03
C CYS A 98 2.03 11.62 -0.04
N PHE A 99 2.39 12.44 -1.00
CA PHE A 99 3.78 12.89 -1.19
C PHE A 99 4.28 13.83 -0.09
N THR A 100 3.40 14.29 0.79
CA THR A 100 3.79 15.10 1.95
C THR A 100 4.04 14.27 3.19
N VAL A 101 3.77 12.96 3.15
CA VAL A 101 4.01 12.05 4.26
C VAL A 101 4.83 10.87 3.74
N LEU A 102 6.10 10.84 4.08
CA LEU A 102 7.04 9.82 3.62
C LEU A 102 7.33 8.82 4.73
N ILE A 103 7.34 7.54 4.39
CA ILE A 103 7.58 6.44 5.32
C ILE A 103 8.77 5.61 4.80
N GLY A 104 9.73 5.40 5.67
CA GLY A 104 10.93 4.63 5.35
C GLY A 104 10.84 3.14 5.46
#